data_7045b20c3e0f7dfefaf92c83da3d001c
#
_entry.id   7045b20c3e0f7dfefaf92c83da3d001c
#
_cell.length_a   1.000
_cell.length_b   1.000
_cell.length_c   1.000
_cell.angle_alpha   90.00
_cell.angle_beta   90.00
_cell.angle_gamma   90.00
#
_symmetry.space_group_name_H-M   'P 1'
#
loop_
_entity.id
_entity.type
_entity.pdbx_description
1 polymer ?
#
loop_
_entity_poly.entity_id
_entity_poly.type
_entity_poly.pdbx_seq_one_letter_code
_entity_poly.pdbx_strand_id
1 'polypeptide(L)'
;REGEIAIAKRIEAGKKVMTNGLFQSPITAKKIFEWRDKLEKNEILVREIIDIDSSYIDSEEADPILKKAKNKIKLQTEENSNKNQNSPENKDSKESKEDKSSGYDEEDEFNPSLAAMEEEIRPKIITSINILCKSYTKLIKVQTDKLNCALEGREFSRDKERTYKKIQNSIIEKIDTLQLTAPVLEDLVQIHYQENKKIISLEGILMRSAMDNKISRDEFLKYYLGNEINPKFESFLNENPIWKNFFKKKKKEFYEIRARLIEFSTKIGLPIYEFKKFVQKIQKGEKESRVA
;
A
#
# COMPACT_ATOMS: atom_id res chain seq x y z
N ARG A 1 21.69 -9.77 -21.11
CA ARG A 1 20.43 -10.56 -20.88
C ARG A 1 20.37 -11.20 -19.50
N GLU A 2 21.38 -11.97 -19.05
CA GLU A 2 21.34 -12.59 -17.70
C GLU A 2 21.35 -11.55 -16.58
N GLY A 3 22.15 -10.48 -16.71
CA GLY A 3 22.17 -9.37 -15.76
C GLY A 3 20.85 -8.61 -15.68
N GLU A 4 20.18 -8.37 -16.80
CA GLU A 4 18.87 -7.70 -16.86
C GLU A 4 17.77 -8.54 -16.17
N ILE A 5 17.80 -9.85 -16.37
CA ILE A 5 16.87 -10.78 -15.71
C ILE A 5 17.11 -10.80 -14.19
N ALA A 6 18.39 -10.77 -13.76
CA ALA A 6 18.71 -10.72 -12.34
C ALA A 6 18.25 -9.42 -11.68
N ILE A 7 18.41 -8.28 -12.37
CA ILE A 7 17.92 -6.97 -11.93
C ILE A 7 16.40 -6.96 -11.84
N ALA A 8 15.70 -7.42 -12.88
CA ALA A 8 14.24 -7.48 -12.90
C ALA A 8 13.67 -8.33 -11.75
N LYS A 9 14.25 -9.51 -11.51
CA LYS A 9 13.87 -10.37 -10.38
C LYS A 9 14.07 -9.71 -9.02
N ARG A 10 15.14 -8.93 -8.89
CA ARG A 10 15.44 -8.20 -7.66
C ARG A 10 14.46 -7.05 -7.42
N ILE A 11 14.10 -6.30 -8.47
CA ILE A 11 13.06 -5.26 -8.40
C ILE A 11 11.72 -5.88 -8.00
N GLU A 12 11.35 -6.99 -8.62
CA GLU A 12 10.10 -7.70 -8.31
C GLU A 12 10.09 -8.21 -6.86
N ALA A 13 11.18 -8.82 -6.39
CA ALA A 13 11.32 -9.25 -5.00
C ALA A 13 11.20 -8.07 -4.02
N GLY A 14 11.84 -6.94 -4.32
CA GLY A 14 11.75 -5.71 -3.53
C GLY A 14 10.31 -5.17 -3.47
N LYS A 15 9.63 -5.10 -4.61
CA LYS A 15 8.20 -4.72 -4.68
C LYS A 15 7.33 -5.65 -3.84
N LYS A 16 7.56 -6.94 -3.90
CA LYS A 16 6.80 -7.94 -3.12
C LYS A 16 7.00 -7.77 -1.62
N VAL A 17 8.22 -7.50 -1.15
CA VAL A 17 8.51 -7.20 0.26
C VAL A 17 7.80 -5.91 0.70
N MET A 18 7.83 -4.87 -0.12
CA MET A 18 7.14 -3.60 0.12
C MET A 18 5.62 -3.78 0.21
N THR A 19 5.03 -4.48 -0.75
CA THR A 19 3.60 -4.80 -0.80
C THR A 19 3.18 -5.59 0.45
N ASN A 20 3.95 -6.58 0.86
CA ASN A 20 3.72 -7.33 2.09
C ASN A 20 3.67 -6.42 3.34
N GLY A 21 4.54 -5.42 3.42
CA GLY A 21 4.53 -4.45 4.50
C GLY A 21 3.30 -3.53 4.47
N LEU A 22 2.95 -3.02 3.28
CA LEU A 22 1.83 -2.09 3.08
C LEU A 22 0.48 -2.73 3.39
N PHE A 23 0.22 -3.91 2.84
CA PHE A 23 -1.12 -4.52 2.87
C PHE A 23 -1.43 -5.30 4.16
N GLN A 24 -0.50 -5.40 5.08
CA GLN A 24 -0.74 -5.87 6.44
C GLN A 24 -1.17 -4.74 7.40
N SER A 25 -1.07 -3.49 6.98
CA SER A 25 -1.33 -2.31 7.81
C SER A 25 -2.81 -1.94 7.86
N PRO A 26 -3.34 -1.53 9.03
CA PRO A 26 -4.70 -1.01 9.16
C PRO A 26 -4.92 0.30 8.40
N ILE A 27 -3.87 1.09 8.15
CA ILE A 27 -3.95 2.32 7.36
C ILE A 27 -4.35 1.98 5.93
N THR A 28 -3.73 0.97 5.35
CA THR A 28 -4.08 0.48 4.01
C THR A 28 -5.51 -0.09 3.98
N ALA A 29 -5.93 -0.80 5.03
CA ALA A 29 -7.30 -1.29 5.15
C ALA A 29 -8.33 -0.14 5.05
N LYS A 30 -8.10 0.97 5.74
CA LYS A 30 -8.96 2.16 5.67
C LYS A 30 -9.03 2.72 4.24
N LYS A 31 -7.91 2.76 3.53
CA LYS A 31 -7.86 3.20 2.13
C LYS A 31 -8.63 2.28 1.19
N ILE A 32 -8.55 0.97 1.40
CA ILE A 32 -9.30 0.00 0.58
C ILE A 32 -10.81 0.13 0.82
N PHE A 33 -11.26 0.37 2.06
CA PHE A 33 -12.67 0.67 2.34
C PHE A 33 -13.10 1.97 1.64
N GLU A 34 -12.27 3.00 1.66
CA GLU A 34 -12.53 4.26 0.96
C GLU A 34 -12.64 4.06 -0.55
N TRP A 35 -11.75 3.26 -1.16
CA TRP A 35 -11.81 2.94 -2.59
C TRP A 35 -13.09 2.19 -2.95
N ARG A 36 -13.48 1.20 -2.14
CA ARG A 36 -14.75 0.49 -2.34
C ARG A 36 -15.91 1.47 -2.41
N ASP A 37 -16.05 2.33 -1.39
CA ASP A 37 -17.17 3.25 -1.28
C ASP A 37 -17.19 4.27 -2.44
N LYS A 38 -16.02 4.75 -2.86
CA LYS A 38 -15.87 5.66 -4.00
C LYS A 38 -16.16 4.98 -5.34
N LEU A 39 -15.71 3.73 -5.52
CA LEU A 39 -16.02 2.95 -6.72
C LEU A 39 -17.51 2.64 -6.84
N GLU A 40 -18.18 2.28 -5.73
CA GLU A 40 -19.62 2.04 -5.71
C GLU A 40 -20.43 3.29 -6.06
N LYS A 41 -19.96 4.47 -5.64
CA LYS A 41 -20.58 5.77 -5.95
C LYS A 41 -20.17 6.36 -7.30
N ASN A 42 -19.30 5.72 -8.05
CA ASN A 42 -18.70 6.24 -9.29
C ASN A 42 -17.93 7.57 -9.11
N GLU A 43 -17.35 7.80 -7.93
CA GLU A 43 -16.54 8.98 -7.63
C GLU A 43 -15.10 8.87 -8.15
N ILE A 44 -14.61 7.64 -8.35
CA ILE A 44 -13.29 7.33 -8.91
C ILE A 44 -13.41 6.28 -10.01
N LEU A 45 -12.46 6.32 -10.93
CA LEU A 45 -12.34 5.37 -12.02
C LEU A 45 -11.48 4.18 -11.61
N VAL A 46 -11.75 3.00 -12.17
CA VAL A 46 -10.97 1.79 -11.87
C VAL A 46 -9.51 1.98 -12.24
N ARG A 47 -9.23 2.65 -13.36
CA ARG A 47 -7.87 2.96 -13.85
C ARG A 47 -7.02 3.81 -12.90
N GLU A 48 -7.65 4.53 -11.97
CA GLU A 48 -6.91 5.30 -10.97
C GLU A 48 -6.28 4.40 -9.89
N ILE A 49 -6.84 3.21 -9.69
CA ILE A 49 -6.39 2.26 -8.66
C ILE A 49 -5.66 1.08 -9.29
N ILE A 50 -6.18 0.55 -10.40
CA ILE A 50 -5.76 -0.69 -11.03
C ILE A 50 -5.14 -0.38 -12.39
N ASP A 51 -4.04 -1.05 -12.69
CA ASP A 51 -3.45 -1.09 -14.02
C ASP A 51 -4.33 -1.99 -14.91
N ILE A 52 -5.12 -1.33 -15.77
CA ILE A 52 -6.10 -2.01 -16.61
C ILE A 52 -5.42 -2.92 -17.61
N ASP A 53 -4.32 -2.47 -18.23
CA ASP A 53 -3.62 -3.23 -19.26
C ASP A 53 -3.08 -4.55 -18.69
N SER A 54 -2.42 -4.49 -17.55
CA SER A 54 -1.91 -5.68 -16.86
C SER A 54 -3.04 -6.60 -16.38
N SER A 55 -4.11 -6.02 -15.82
CA SER A 55 -5.26 -6.77 -15.32
C SER A 55 -6.07 -7.43 -16.45
N TYR A 56 -6.09 -6.81 -17.64
CA TYR A 56 -6.77 -7.35 -18.80
C TYR A 56 -6.01 -8.55 -19.39
N ILE A 57 -4.68 -8.46 -19.46
CA ILE A 57 -3.81 -9.56 -19.92
C ILE A 57 -3.97 -10.79 -19.04
N ASP A 58 -3.93 -10.62 -17.71
CA ASP A 58 -4.12 -11.71 -16.75
C ASP A 58 -5.52 -12.35 -16.86
N SER A 59 -6.55 -11.55 -17.17
CA SER A 59 -7.90 -12.07 -17.37
C SER A 59 -8.07 -12.83 -18.68
N GLU A 60 -7.30 -12.50 -19.72
CA GLU A 60 -7.30 -13.23 -21.00
C GLU A 60 -6.67 -14.60 -20.92
N GLU A 61 -5.68 -14.80 -20.04
CA GLU A 61 -5.11 -16.13 -19.81
C GLU A 61 -6.10 -17.07 -19.11
N ALA A 62 -7.05 -16.52 -18.37
CA ALA A 62 -8.06 -17.29 -17.63
C ALA A 62 -9.33 -17.58 -18.45
N ASP A 63 -9.64 -16.82 -19.53
CA ASP A 63 -10.90 -16.94 -20.28
C ASP A 63 -10.67 -17.10 -21.81
N PRO A 64 -10.94 -18.31 -22.40
CA PRO A 64 -10.74 -18.57 -23.83
C PRO A 64 -11.66 -17.74 -24.77
N ILE A 65 -12.71 -17.13 -24.21
CA ILE A 65 -13.69 -16.33 -24.97
C ILE A 65 -13.11 -14.96 -25.33
N LEU A 66 -12.32 -14.38 -24.42
CA LEU A 66 -11.64 -13.09 -24.61
C LEU A 66 -10.52 -13.16 -25.67
N LYS A 67 -9.80 -14.30 -25.75
CA LYS A 67 -8.81 -14.56 -26.82
C LYS A 67 -9.42 -14.49 -28.24
N LYS A 68 -10.68 -14.90 -28.38
CA LYS A 68 -11.39 -14.86 -29.68
C LYS A 68 -11.83 -13.44 -30.06
N ALA A 69 -12.12 -12.57 -29.10
CA ALA A 69 -12.51 -11.19 -29.37
C ALA A 69 -11.30 -10.34 -29.83
N LYS A 70 -10.14 -10.50 -29.22
CA LYS A 70 -8.89 -9.79 -29.61
C LYS A 70 -8.39 -10.20 -30.99
N ASN A 71 -8.49 -11.48 -31.33
CA ASN A 71 -8.15 -11.95 -32.69
C ASN A 71 -9.10 -11.39 -33.77
N LYS A 72 -10.36 -11.12 -33.43
CA LYS A 72 -11.28 -10.42 -34.35
C LYS A 72 -10.94 -8.96 -34.56
N ILE A 73 -10.52 -8.27 -33.46
CA ILE A 73 -10.14 -6.85 -33.50
C ILE A 73 -8.81 -6.68 -34.28
N LYS A 74 -7.80 -7.55 -34.02
CA LYS A 74 -6.53 -7.55 -34.76
C LYS A 74 -6.73 -7.81 -36.26
N LEU A 75 -7.57 -8.75 -36.60
CA LEU A 75 -7.89 -9.05 -38.00
C LEU A 75 -8.61 -7.88 -38.71
N GLN A 76 -9.45 -7.13 -38.02
CA GLN A 76 -10.10 -5.94 -38.59
C GLN A 76 -9.16 -4.74 -38.76
N THR A 77 -8.15 -4.62 -37.88
CA THR A 77 -7.12 -3.57 -37.96
C THR A 77 -6.12 -3.86 -39.10
N GLU A 78 -5.79 -5.13 -39.32
CA GLU A 78 -4.90 -5.55 -40.42
C GLU A 78 -5.61 -5.48 -41.80
N GLU A 79 -6.92 -5.70 -41.86
CA GLU A 79 -7.69 -5.54 -43.11
C GLU A 79 -7.87 -4.06 -43.49
N ASN A 80 -7.95 -3.14 -42.53
CA ASN A 80 -8.05 -1.70 -42.81
C ASN A 80 -6.72 -1.06 -43.24
N SER A 81 -5.58 -1.57 -42.75
CA SER A 81 -4.26 -1.08 -43.16
C SER A 81 -3.87 -1.52 -44.60
N ASN A 82 -4.47 -2.58 -45.14
CA ASN A 82 -4.17 -3.05 -46.47
C ASN A 82 -5.06 -2.44 -47.59
N LYS A 83 -6.04 -1.61 -47.23
CA LYS A 83 -6.91 -0.93 -48.24
C LYS A 83 -6.45 0.47 -48.65
N ASN A 84 -5.40 1.01 -48.06
CA ASN A 84 -4.92 2.38 -48.32
C ASN A 84 -3.63 2.47 -49.17
N GLN A 85 -3.27 1.42 -49.88
CA GLN A 85 -2.18 1.50 -50.88
C GLN A 85 -2.72 1.12 -52.26
N ASN A 86 -3.44 2.02 -52.90
CA ASN A 86 -3.51 2.13 -54.36
C ASN A 86 -4.46 3.26 -54.78
N SER A 87 -3.91 4.39 -55.19
CA SER A 87 -4.26 5.09 -56.43
C SER A 87 -3.55 6.44 -56.53
N PRO A 88 -3.22 6.85 -57.78
CA PRO A 88 -2.17 7.82 -58.04
C PRO A 88 -2.69 9.24 -58.28
N GLU A 89 -1.72 10.18 -58.09
CA GLU A 89 -1.63 11.56 -58.58
C GLU A 89 -2.73 12.11 -59.48
N ASN A 90 -3.28 13.28 -59.17
CA ASN A 90 -3.25 14.40 -60.05
C ASN A 90 -3.42 15.78 -59.34
N LYS A 91 -2.67 16.73 -59.88
CA LYS A 91 -2.54 18.14 -59.57
C LYS A 91 -3.83 18.94 -59.79
N ASP A 92 -4.13 19.96 -59.02
CA ASP A 92 -3.96 21.37 -59.25
C ASP A 92 -4.94 22.23 -58.44
N SER A 93 -4.37 23.25 -57.86
CA SER A 93 -4.85 24.64 -57.68
C SER A 93 -6.08 25.00 -56.83
N LYS A 94 -5.70 25.84 -55.84
CA LYS A 94 -6.30 27.14 -55.44
C LYS A 94 -7.37 27.23 -54.35
N GLU A 95 -6.90 28.03 -53.39
CA GLU A 95 -7.57 29.10 -52.64
C GLU A 95 -8.52 28.78 -51.47
N SER A 96 -7.93 29.12 -50.33
CA SER A 96 -8.53 29.92 -49.21
C SER A 96 -9.95 29.60 -48.77
N LYS A 97 -10.06 29.09 -47.54
CA LYS A 97 -10.83 29.73 -46.46
C LYS A 97 -10.47 29.10 -45.13
N GLU A 98 -10.14 30.00 -44.19
CA GLU A 98 -10.11 29.69 -42.78
C GLU A 98 -11.39 29.02 -42.37
N ASP A 99 -11.26 27.84 -41.78
CA ASP A 99 -12.26 27.42 -40.83
C ASP A 99 -11.56 26.64 -39.70
N LYS A 100 -11.81 27.13 -38.51
CA LYS A 100 -11.43 26.53 -37.25
C LYS A 100 -12.08 25.18 -37.13
N SER A 101 -11.34 24.11 -37.23
CA SER A 101 -11.78 22.84 -36.69
C SER A 101 -10.60 22.20 -35.96
N SER A 102 -10.65 22.37 -34.68
CA SER A 102 -10.41 21.37 -33.66
C SER A 102 -9.59 20.18 -34.14
N GLY A 103 -8.32 20.17 -33.76
CA GLY A 103 -7.56 18.95 -33.63
C GLY A 103 -8.31 18.02 -32.68
N TYR A 104 -9.12 17.14 -33.21
CA TYR A 104 -9.61 15.96 -32.52
C TYR A 104 -8.57 14.90 -32.76
N ASP A 105 -7.88 14.66 -31.75
CA ASP A 105 -6.76 13.88 -31.41
C ASP A 105 -6.89 12.45 -31.87
N GLU A 106 -5.84 11.93 -32.47
CA GLU A 106 -5.59 10.50 -32.58
C GLU A 106 -5.56 9.81 -31.20
N GLU A 107 -5.52 10.56 -30.10
CA GLU A 107 -5.70 10.08 -28.73
C GLU A 107 -7.15 9.65 -28.42
N ASP A 108 -8.17 10.20 -29.09
CA ASP A 108 -9.57 9.88 -28.84
C ASP A 108 -10.02 8.55 -29.46
N GLU A 109 -9.33 8.01 -30.46
CA GLU A 109 -9.60 6.64 -30.97
C GLU A 109 -9.11 5.55 -30.01
N PHE A 110 -8.12 5.84 -29.16
CA PHE A 110 -7.62 4.91 -28.11
C PHE A 110 -8.49 4.92 -26.85
N ASN A 111 -9.09 6.05 -26.52
CA ASN A 111 -9.93 6.24 -25.35
C ASN A 111 -11.21 5.38 -25.29
N PRO A 112 -11.96 5.16 -26.38
CA PRO A 112 -13.14 4.30 -26.34
C PRO A 112 -12.79 2.84 -26.01
N SER A 113 -11.64 2.37 -26.47
CA SER A 113 -11.15 1.02 -26.18
C SER A 113 -10.80 0.84 -24.71
N LEU A 114 -10.14 1.83 -24.09
CA LEU A 114 -9.77 1.80 -22.68
C LEU A 114 -11.00 1.89 -21.76
N ALA A 115 -11.96 2.75 -22.10
CA ALA A 115 -13.22 2.87 -21.37
C ALA A 115 -14.06 1.57 -21.44
N ALA A 116 -14.09 0.92 -22.59
CA ALA A 116 -14.78 -0.36 -22.77
C ALA A 116 -14.11 -1.47 -21.92
N MET A 117 -12.78 -1.53 -21.91
CA MET A 117 -12.03 -2.46 -21.05
C MET A 117 -12.30 -2.19 -19.57
N GLU A 118 -12.36 -0.92 -19.16
CA GLU A 118 -12.66 -0.54 -17.79
C GLU A 118 -14.05 -0.98 -17.36
N GLU A 119 -15.07 -0.78 -18.20
CA GLU A 119 -16.44 -1.22 -17.92
C GLU A 119 -16.55 -2.74 -17.79
N GLU A 120 -15.81 -3.49 -18.60
CA GLU A 120 -15.81 -4.95 -18.54
C GLU A 120 -15.13 -5.49 -17.27
N ILE A 121 -14.01 -4.89 -16.87
CA ILE A 121 -13.24 -5.30 -15.68
C ILE A 121 -13.90 -4.81 -14.38
N ARG A 122 -14.57 -3.67 -14.41
CA ARG A 122 -15.16 -3.02 -13.23
C ARG A 122 -15.92 -3.96 -12.28
N PRO A 123 -16.88 -4.80 -12.72
CA PRO A 123 -17.62 -5.67 -11.82
C PRO A 123 -16.73 -6.73 -11.17
N LYS A 124 -15.70 -7.22 -11.87
CA LYS A 124 -14.71 -8.16 -11.33
C LYS A 124 -13.87 -7.50 -10.23
N ILE A 125 -13.41 -6.28 -10.47
CA ILE A 125 -12.62 -5.51 -9.50
C ILE A 125 -13.43 -5.15 -8.27
N ILE A 126 -14.67 -4.69 -8.41
CA ILE A 126 -15.56 -4.40 -7.27
C ILE A 126 -15.79 -5.66 -6.44
N THR A 127 -16.00 -6.81 -7.07
CA THR A 127 -16.15 -8.09 -6.38
C THR A 127 -14.89 -8.45 -5.60
N SER A 128 -13.71 -8.31 -6.21
CA SER A 128 -12.41 -8.58 -5.56
C SER A 128 -12.16 -7.65 -4.38
N ILE A 129 -12.45 -6.35 -4.53
CA ILE A 129 -12.32 -5.36 -3.45
C ILE A 129 -13.30 -5.68 -2.32
N ASN A 130 -14.53 -6.09 -2.61
CA ASN A 130 -15.50 -6.49 -1.59
C ASN A 130 -15.04 -7.74 -0.79
N ILE A 131 -14.42 -8.70 -1.46
CA ILE A 131 -13.82 -9.88 -0.79
C ILE A 131 -12.64 -9.45 0.09
N LEU A 132 -11.80 -8.53 -0.39
CA LEU A 132 -10.73 -7.94 0.39
C LEU A 132 -11.25 -7.20 1.62
N CYS A 133 -12.28 -6.38 1.49
CA CYS A 133 -12.91 -5.67 2.60
C CYS A 133 -13.39 -6.62 3.70
N LYS A 134 -13.99 -7.76 3.32
CA LYS A 134 -14.38 -8.81 4.28
C LYS A 134 -13.17 -9.40 5.01
N SER A 135 -12.06 -9.62 4.30
CA SER A 135 -10.82 -10.12 4.90
C SER A 135 -10.19 -9.09 5.84
N TYR A 136 -10.17 -7.81 5.44
CA TYR A 136 -9.69 -6.71 6.28
C TYR A 136 -10.54 -6.47 7.52
N THR A 137 -11.85 -6.64 7.44
CA THR A 137 -12.71 -6.57 8.63
C THR A 137 -12.31 -7.62 9.68
N LYS A 138 -11.95 -8.84 9.24
CA LYS A 138 -11.43 -9.87 10.14
C LYS A 138 -10.04 -9.52 10.67
N LEU A 139 -9.16 -8.99 9.82
CA LEU A 139 -7.82 -8.58 10.21
C LEU A 139 -7.86 -7.49 11.28
N ILE A 140 -8.68 -6.45 11.09
CA ILE A 140 -8.81 -5.33 12.01
C ILE A 140 -9.30 -5.80 13.39
N LYS A 141 -10.25 -6.74 13.45
CA LYS A 141 -10.68 -7.32 14.72
C LYS A 141 -9.54 -7.95 15.49
N VAL A 142 -8.71 -8.76 14.81
CA VAL A 142 -7.56 -9.41 15.44
C VAL A 142 -6.48 -8.40 15.84
N GLN A 143 -6.27 -7.36 15.02
CA GLN A 143 -5.35 -6.27 15.32
C GLN A 143 -5.80 -5.44 16.53
N THR A 144 -7.10 -5.17 16.64
CA THR A 144 -7.69 -4.50 17.80
C THR A 144 -7.51 -5.34 19.08
N ASP A 145 -7.73 -6.65 19.00
CA ASP A 145 -7.46 -7.55 20.13
C ASP A 145 -6.00 -7.52 20.54
N LYS A 146 -5.08 -7.48 19.57
CA LYS A 146 -3.64 -7.40 19.82
C LYS A 146 -3.25 -6.09 20.48
N LEU A 147 -3.83 -4.97 20.01
CA LEU A 147 -3.65 -3.66 20.64
C LEU A 147 -4.18 -3.63 22.06
N ASN A 148 -5.36 -4.18 22.32
CA ASN A 148 -5.94 -4.25 23.65
C ASN A 148 -5.06 -5.09 24.61
N CYS A 149 -4.55 -6.22 24.13
CA CYS A 149 -3.60 -7.04 24.92
C CYS A 149 -2.35 -6.23 25.27
N ALA A 150 -1.80 -5.46 24.33
CA ALA A 150 -0.63 -4.61 24.57
C ALA A 150 -0.92 -3.48 25.57
N LEU A 151 -2.10 -2.84 25.46
CA LEU A 151 -2.54 -1.78 26.38
C LEU A 151 -2.80 -2.28 27.80
N GLU A 152 -3.22 -3.53 27.95
CA GLU A 152 -3.47 -4.16 29.25
C GLU A 152 -2.24 -4.90 29.80
N GLY A 153 -1.15 -4.97 29.02
CA GLY A 153 0.07 -5.69 29.40
C GLY A 153 -0.12 -7.20 29.47
N ARG A 154 -1.06 -7.74 28.67
CA ARG A 154 -1.31 -9.17 28.53
C ARG A 154 -0.61 -9.72 27.29
N GLU A 155 -0.20 -10.98 27.35
CA GLU A 155 0.36 -11.67 26.17
C GLU A 155 -0.75 -11.99 25.16
N PHE A 156 -0.43 -11.83 23.88
CA PHE A 156 -1.31 -12.22 22.80
C PHE A 156 -1.24 -13.74 22.56
N SER A 157 -2.38 -14.43 22.52
CA SER A 157 -2.43 -15.87 22.41
C SER A 157 -1.77 -16.39 21.12
N ARG A 158 -1.01 -17.49 21.21
CA ARG A 158 -0.33 -18.13 20.08
C ARG A 158 -1.30 -18.59 18.99
N ASP A 159 -2.50 -19.04 19.35
CA ASP A 159 -3.50 -19.47 18.36
C ASP A 159 -4.10 -18.26 17.61
N LYS A 160 -4.31 -17.14 18.29
CA LYS A 160 -4.68 -15.88 17.65
C LYS A 160 -3.57 -15.35 16.73
N GLU A 161 -2.29 -15.50 17.12
CA GLU A 161 -1.16 -15.15 16.27
C GLU A 161 -1.08 -16.00 14.99
N ARG A 162 -1.37 -17.30 15.08
CA ARG A 162 -1.46 -18.18 13.90
C ARG A 162 -2.61 -17.77 12.97
N THR A 163 -3.77 -17.46 13.54
CA THR A 163 -4.93 -16.98 12.79
C THR A 163 -4.63 -15.64 12.12
N TYR A 164 -3.96 -14.73 12.84
CA TYR A 164 -3.52 -13.45 12.32
C TYR A 164 -2.64 -13.61 11.07
N LYS A 165 -1.62 -14.46 11.14
CA LYS A 165 -0.74 -14.75 10.00
C LYS A 165 -1.47 -15.35 8.81
N LYS A 166 -2.44 -16.26 9.05
CA LYS A 166 -3.26 -16.85 7.98
C LYS A 166 -4.09 -15.78 7.25
N ILE A 167 -4.70 -14.86 8.00
CA ILE A 167 -5.49 -13.77 7.42
C ILE A 167 -4.57 -12.83 6.61
N GLN A 168 -3.40 -12.49 7.14
CA GLN A 168 -2.42 -11.66 6.43
C GLN A 168 -1.99 -12.29 5.10
N ASN A 169 -1.63 -13.58 5.09
CA ASN A 169 -1.23 -14.28 3.87
C ASN A 169 -2.38 -14.31 2.85
N SER A 170 -3.61 -14.60 3.29
CA SER A 170 -4.78 -14.60 2.40
C SER A 170 -5.06 -13.22 1.79
N ILE A 171 -4.80 -12.13 2.51
CA ILE A 171 -4.92 -10.78 1.96
C ILE A 171 -3.85 -10.53 0.90
N ILE A 172 -2.60 -10.91 1.17
CA ILE A 172 -1.49 -10.71 0.24
C ILE A 172 -1.73 -11.47 -1.06
N GLU A 173 -2.15 -12.74 -0.99
CA GLU A 173 -2.50 -13.54 -2.17
C GLU A 173 -3.57 -12.86 -3.03
N LYS A 174 -4.57 -12.25 -2.41
CA LYS A 174 -5.63 -11.51 -3.12
C LYS A 174 -5.15 -10.19 -3.72
N ILE A 175 -4.25 -9.50 -3.03
CA ILE A 175 -3.65 -8.25 -3.54
C ILE A 175 -2.72 -8.54 -4.72
N ASP A 176 -1.97 -9.64 -4.68
CA ASP A 176 -1.11 -10.05 -5.79
C ASP A 176 -1.90 -10.30 -7.08
N THR A 177 -3.20 -10.65 -6.98
CA THR A 177 -4.10 -10.75 -8.14
C THR A 177 -4.63 -9.39 -8.63
N LEU A 178 -4.51 -8.33 -7.84
CA LEU A 178 -4.89 -6.97 -8.20
C LEU A 178 -3.64 -6.20 -8.63
N GLN A 179 -3.53 -5.89 -9.90
CA GLN A 179 -2.44 -5.10 -10.45
C GLN A 179 -2.65 -3.62 -10.09
N LEU A 180 -2.12 -3.22 -8.93
CA LEU A 180 -2.25 -1.84 -8.46
C LEU A 180 -1.31 -0.90 -9.21
N THR A 181 -1.77 0.32 -9.48
CA THR A 181 -0.95 1.35 -10.13
C THR A 181 0.19 1.81 -9.22
N ALA A 182 1.31 2.20 -9.83
CA ALA A 182 2.47 2.71 -9.09
C ALA A 182 2.16 3.97 -8.24
N PRO A 183 1.42 4.97 -8.73
CA PRO A 183 1.04 6.13 -7.92
C PRO A 183 0.28 5.77 -6.64
N VAL A 184 -0.62 4.82 -6.70
CA VAL A 184 -1.39 4.35 -5.53
C VAL A 184 -0.47 3.70 -4.49
N LEU A 185 0.50 2.90 -4.92
CA LEU A 185 1.49 2.30 -4.03
C LEU A 185 2.38 3.37 -3.39
N GLU A 186 2.81 4.37 -4.15
CA GLU A 186 3.60 5.50 -3.64
C GLU A 186 2.83 6.32 -2.61
N ASP A 187 1.56 6.62 -2.85
CA ASP A 187 0.70 7.32 -1.90
C ASP A 187 0.57 6.55 -0.58
N LEU A 188 0.37 5.23 -0.65
CA LEU A 188 0.32 4.38 0.54
C LEU A 188 1.64 4.40 1.32
N VAL A 189 2.77 4.33 0.63
CA VAL A 189 4.11 4.44 1.24
C VAL A 189 4.27 5.78 1.96
N GLN A 190 3.91 6.89 1.30
CA GLN A 190 4.03 8.22 1.87
C GLN A 190 3.17 8.40 3.14
N ILE A 191 1.95 7.89 3.14
CA ILE A 191 1.08 7.94 4.33
C ILE A 191 1.74 7.21 5.50
N HIS A 192 2.31 6.01 5.27
CA HIS A 192 3.00 5.25 6.31
C HIS A 192 4.24 5.98 6.84
N TYR A 193 5.01 6.61 5.96
CA TYR A 193 6.19 7.37 6.35
C TYR A 193 5.83 8.62 7.16
N GLN A 194 4.76 9.32 6.80
CA GLN A 194 4.30 10.49 7.54
C GLN A 194 3.87 10.12 8.97
N GLU A 195 3.08 9.05 9.12
CA GLU A 195 2.67 8.60 10.46
C GLU A 195 3.87 8.08 11.28
N ASN A 196 4.79 7.34 10.65
CA ASN A 196 6.01 6.88 11.31
C ASN A 196 6.92 8.05 11.76
N LYS A 197 7.03 9.11 10.97
CA LYS A 197 7.80 10.30 11.31
C LYS A 197 7.30 10.97 12.60
N LYS A 198 5.98 11.02 12.80
CA LYS A 198 5.37 11.55 14.02
C LYS A 198 5.75 10.69 15.23
N ILE A 199 5.69 9.37 15.09
CA ILE A 199 6.08 8.43 16.17
C ILE A 199 7.57 8.60 16.51
N ILE A 200 8.44 8.57 15.51
CA ILE A 200 9.90 8.72 15.72
C ILE A 200 10.24 10.05 16.38
N SER A 201 9.52 11.12 16.04
CA SER A 201 9.73 12.43 16.68
C SER A 201 9.46 12.38 18.18
N LEU A 202 8.35 11.76 18.59
CA LEU A 202 8.00 11.60 20.01
C LEU A 202 9.00 10.68 20.76
N GLU A 203 9.34 9.55 20.16
CA GLU A 203 10.33 8.62 20.72
C GLU A 203 11.72 9.27 20.82
N GLY A 204 12.08 10.11 19.85
CA GLY A 204 13.35 10.85 19.86
C GLY A 204 13.45 11.87 20.99
N ILE A 205 12.34 12.51 21.37
CA ILE A 205 12.30 13.40 22.53
C ILE A 205 12.54 12.58 23.81
N LEU A 206 11.84 11.47 23.96
CA LEU A 206 11.97 10.61 25.12
C LEU A 206 13.38 10.02 25.26
N MET A 207 13.96 9.55 24.16
CA MET A 207 15.32 9.02 24.12
C MET A 207 16.36 10.08 24.49
N ARG A 208 16.25 11.30 23.96
CA ARG A 208 17.16 12.40 24.32
C ARG A 208 17.05 12.73 25.80
N SER A 209 15.85 12.84 26.32
CA SER A 209 15.61 13.08 27.74
C SER A 209 16.22 11.99 28.62
N ALA A 210 16.20 10.73 28.19
CA ALA A 210 16.85 9.62 28.88
C ALA A 210 18.40 9.72 28.85
N MET A 211 18.95 10.04 27.65
CA MET A 211 20.41 10.22 27.47
C MET A 211 20.96 11.36 28.33
N ASP A 212 20.24 12.47 28.46
CA ASP A 212 20.59 13.60 29.34
C ASP A 212 20.64 13.19 30.82
N ASN A 213 19.95 12.11 31.18
CA ASN A 213 19.96 11.52 32.53
C ASN A 213 20.88 10.29 32.67
N LYS A 214 21.90 10.18 31.81
CA LYS A 214 22.95 9.14 31.85
C LYS A 214 22.47 7.72 31.46
N ILE A 215 21.35 7.59 30.77
CA ILE A 215 20.92 6.31 30.21
C ILE A 215 21.50 6.22 28.79
N SER A 216 22.22 5.16 28.46
CA SER A 216 22.76 4.97 27.14
C SER A 216 21.64 4.66 26.15
N ARG A 217 21.88 4.97 24.86
CA ARG A 217 20.91 4.67 23.77
C ARG A 217 20.56 3.18 23.73
N ASP A 218 21.55 2.32 23.84
CA ASP A 218 21.37 0.87 23.74
C ASP A 218 20.57 0.32 24.92
N GLU A 219 20.84 0.83 26.10
CA GLU A 219 20.08 0.50 27.31
C GLU A 219 18.63 0.99 27.18
N PHE A 220 18.43 2.22 26.70
CA PHE A 220 17.08 2.74 26.42
C PHE A 220 16.31 1.84 25.47
N LEU A 221 16.89 1.51 24.32
CA LEU A 221 16.24 0.67 23.32
C LEU A 221 15.93 -0.74 23.84
N LYS A 222 16.81 -1.32 24.64
CA LYS A 222 16.62 -2.65 25.23
C LYS A 222 15.36 -2.73 26.10
N TYR A 223 15.07 -1.70 26.89
CA TYR A 223 13.90 -1.67 27.77
C TYR A 223 12.65 -1.12 27.08
N TYR A 224 12.82 -0.24 26.12
CA TYR A 224 11.72 0.50 25.47
C TYR A 224 11.05 -0.28 24.36
N LEU A 225 11.82 -0.97 23.52
CA LEU A 225 11.27 -1.68 22.36
C LEU A 225 10.30 -2.80 22.79
N GLY A 226 9.09 -2.71 22.25
CA GLY A 226 7.99 -3.64 22.56
C GLY A 226 7.20 -3.27 23.82
N ASN A 227 7.65 -2.27 24.60
CA ASN A 227 7.00 -1.79 25.82
C ASN A 227 6.47 -0.35 25.71
N GLU A 228 6.43 0.21 24.51
CA GLU A 228 6.09 1.62 24.27
C GLU A 228 4.76 2.02 24.90
N ILE A 229 3.79 1.12 24.87
CA ILE A 229 2.43 1.33 25.40
C ILE A 229 2.10 0.37 26.56
N ASN A 230 3.05 -0.44 27.03
CA ASN A 230 2.83 -1.40 28.09
C ASN A 230 2.64 -0.70 29.45
N PRO A 231 1.52 -0.90 30.19
CA PRO A 231 1.30 -0.28 31.48
C PRO A 231 2.30 -0.72 32.55
N LYS A 232 2.92 -1.91 32.41
CA LYS A 232 3.92 -2.43 33.31
C LYS A 232 5.33 -1.83 33.09
N PHE A 233 5.50 -0.98 32.10
CA PHE A 233 6.80 -0.39 31.78
C PHE A 233 7.37 0.39 32.94
N GLU A 234 6.55 1.07 33.73
CA GLU A 234 6.95 1.78 34.93
C GLU A 234 7.59 0.85 35.99
N SER A 235 7.08 -0.37 36.14
CA SER A 235 7.67 -1.33 37.12
C SER A 235 9.07 -1.76 36.71
N PHE A 236 9.31 -1.97 35.39
CA PHE A 236 10.65 -2.28 34.87
C PHE A 236 11.65 -1.14 35.08
N LEU A 237 11.20 0.12 34.98
CA LEU A 237 12.03 1.29 35.20
C LEU A 237 12.48 1.42 36.70
N ASN A 238 11.66 0.94 37.61
CA ASN A 238 11.95 1.01 39.02
C ASN A 238 12.99 -0.02 39.54
N GLU A 239 13.30 -1.04 38.73
CA GLU A 239 14.29 -2.07 39.07
C GLU A 239 15.73 -1.53 39.00
N ASN A 240 15.99 -0.54 38.12
CA ASN A 240 17.32 0.06 37.97
C ASN A 240 17.38 1.47 38.58
N PRO A 241 18.37 1.76 39.46
CA PRO A 241 18.49 3.06 40.16
C PRO A 241 18.60 4.27 39.22
N ILE A 242 19.25 4.11 38.03
CA ILE A 242 19.42 5.18 37.04
C ILE A 242 18.07 5.51 36.41
N TRP A 243 17.31 4.49 36.00
CA TRP A 243 15.97 4.64 35.45
C TRP A 243 14.98 5.21 36.46
N LYS A 244 15.06 4.78 37.72
CA LYS A 244 14.25 5.31 38.82
C LYS A 244 14.50 6.81 39.01
N ASN A 245 15.74 7.24 38.90
CA ASN A 245 16.13 8.66 39.03
C ASN A 245 15.63 9.48 37.82
N PHE A 246 15.77 8.95 36.59
CA PHE A 246 15.22 9.54 35.38
C PHE A 246 13.71 9.69 35.49
N PHE A 247 13.00 8.62 35.85
CA PHE A 247 11.56 8.63 35.97
C PHE A 247 11.08 9.65 37.03
N LYS A 248 11.72 9.75 38.18
CA LYS A 248 11.37 10.77 39.16
C LYS A 248 11.51 12.19 38.65
N LYS A 249 12.57 12.49 37.89
CA LYS A 249 12.84 13.84 37.35
C LYS A 249 11.93 14.20 36.18
N LYS A 250 11.61 13.24 35.30
CA LYS A 250 10.95 13.44 34.04
C LYS A 250 9.56 12.77 33.92
N LYS A 251 8.97 12.46 35.09
CA LYS A 251 7.69 11.74 35.16
C LYS A 251 6.59 12.37 34.29
N LYS A 252 6.42 13.69 34.37
CA LYS A 252 5.38 14.40 33.64
C LYS A 252 5.59 14.29 32.11
N GLU A 253 6.79 14.58 31.62
CA GLU A 253 7.16 14.51 30.21
C GLU A 253 7.00 13.08 29.67
N PHE A 254 7.41 12.08 30.46
CA PHE A 254 7.27 10.68 30.13
C PHE A 254 5.80 10.27 29.91
N TYR A 255 4.91 10.65 30.82
CA TYR A 255 3.47 10.34 30.69
C TYR A 255 2.80 11.09 29.57
N GLU A 256 3.16 12.35 29.31
CA GLU A 256 2.63 13.13 28.18
C GLU A 256 3.00 12.49 26.84
N ILE A 257 4.27 12.11 26.68
CA ILE A 257 4.71 11.43 25.44
C ILE A 257 4.03 10.09 25.30
N ARG A 258 3.94 9.32 26.38
CA ARG A 258 3.29 8.02 26.38
C ARG A 258 1.79 8.12 26.03
N ALA A 259 1.09 9.11 26.59
CA ALA A 259 -0.32 9.34 26.26
C ALA A 259 -0.50 9.60 24.76
N ARG A 260 0.38 10.40 24.15
CA ARG A 260 0.38 10.64 22.70
C ARG A 260 0.68 9.37 21.91
N LEU A 261 1.60 8.54 22.35
CA LEU A 261 1.91 7.26 21.70
C LEU A 261 0.74 6.29 21.78
N ILE A 262 0.02 6.24 22.89
CA ILE A 262 -1.21 5.45 23.05
C ILE A 262 -2.31 5.97 22.10
N GLU A 263 -2.47 7.28 22.00
CA GLU A 263 -3.41 7.90 21.06
C GLU A 263 -3.09 7.53 19.61
N PHE A 264 -1.81 7.58 19.22
CA PHE A 264 -1.36 7.12 17.90
C PHE A 264 -1.65 5.64 17.67
N SER A 265 -1.34 4.78 18.63
CA SER A 265 -1.63 3.34 18.51
C SER A 265 -3.12 3.08 18.35
N THR A 266 -3.96 3.78 19.09
CA THR A 266 -5.41 3.66 19.00
C THR A 266 -5.95 4.17 17.66
N LYS A 267 -5.42 5.30 17.17
CA LYS A 267 -5.78 5.87 15.86
C LYS A 267 -5.40 4.95 14.70
N ILE A 268 -4.20 4.38 14.75
CA ILE A 268 -3.70 3.44 13.75
C ILE A 268 -4.42 2.09 13.86
N GLY A 269 -4.67 1.61 15.08
CA GLY A 269 -5.29 0.32 15.38
C GLY A 269 -4.27 -0.81 15.58
N LEU A 270 -3.01 -0.48 15.86
CA LEU A 270 -1.90 -1.41 16.09
C LEU A 270 -0.98 -0.92 17.22
N PRO A 271 -0.30 -1.83 17.94
CA PRO A 271 0.83 -1.46 18.78
C PRO A 271 1.93 -0.80 17.93
N ILE A 272 2.59 0.22 18.49
CA ILE A 272 3.63 1.01 17.79
C ILE A 272 4.74 0.11 17.24
N TYR A 273 5.19 -0.86 18.03
CA TYR A 273 6.22 -1.81 17.62
C TYR A 273 5.84 -2.60 16.35
N GLU A 274 4.61 -3.08 16.24
CA GLU A 274 4.10 -3.79 15.07
C GLU A 274 4.01 -2.86 13.84
N PHE A 275 3.53 -1.65 14.03
CA PHE A 275 3.47 -0.64 12.96
C PHE A 275 4.86 -0.32 12.43
N LYS A 276 5.84 -0.11 13.32
CA LYS A 276 7.24 0.14 12.93
C LYS A 276 7.85 -1.02 12.16
N LYS A 277 7.51 -2.26 12.49
CA LYS A 277 7.93 -3.44 11.71
C LYS A 277 7.40 -3.40 10.28
N PHE A 278 6.16 -2.98 10.08
CA PHE A 278 5.61 -2.83 8.73
C PHE A 278 6.34 -1.75 7.95
N VAL A 279 6.58 -0.60 8.57
CA VAL A 279 7.35 0.49 7.93
C VAL A 279 8.78 0.05 7.59
N GLN A 280 9.45 -0.72 8.46
CA GLN A 280 10.77 -1.28 8.16
C GLN A 280 10.76 -2.24 6.96
N LYS A 281 9.71 -3.08 6.84
CA LYS A 281 9.52 -3.93 5.65
C LYS A 281 9.33 -3.11 4.39
N ILE A 282 8.53 -2.04 4.46
CA ILE A 282 8.30 -1.13 3.33
C ILE A 282 9.63 -0.49 2.90
N GLN A 283 10.40 0.06 3.84
CA GLN A 283 11.71 0.68 3.57
C GLN A 283 12.71 -0.31 2.98
N LYS A 284 12.72 -1.55 3.50
CA LYS A 284 13.59 -2.60 2.98
C LYS A 284 13.22 -2.93 1.53
N GLY A 285 11.96 -3.15 1.24
CA GLY A 285 11.48 -3.47 -0.11
C GLY A 285 11.73 -2.31 -1.09
N GLU A 286 11.48 -1.07 -0.68
CA GLU A 286 11.77 0.12 -1.48
C GLU A 286 13.27 0.23 -1.79
N LYS A 287 14.14 0.04 -0.80
CA LYS A 287 15.59 0.05 -0.98
C LYS A 287 16.04 -1.04 -1.95
N GLU A 288 15.55 -2.27 -1.80
CA GLU A 288 15.89 -3.39 -2.68
C GLU A 288 15.45 -3.14 -4.12
N SER A 289 14.29 -2.52 -4.33
CA SER A 289 13.79 -2.19 -5.67
C SER A 289 14.51 -1.00 -6.33
N ARG A 290 15.06 -0.05 -5.55
CA ARG A 290 15.78 1.11 -6.08
C ARG A 290 17.27 0.86 -6.34
N VAL A 291 17.89 -0.06 -5.61
CA VAL A 291 19.33 -0.38 -5.74
C VAL A 291 19.59 -1.43 -6.83
N ALA A 292 18.53 -1.98 -7.39
CA ALA A 292 18.61 -2.84 -8.56
C ALA A 292 18.66 -2.03 -9.85
#